data_ec5553aede074e457aee79fe1566d6f2
#
_entry.id   ec5553aede074e457aee79fe1566d6f2
#
_cell.length_a   1.000
_cell.length_b   1.000
_cell.length_c   1.000
_cell.angle_alpha   90.00
_cell.angle_beta   90.00
_cell.angle_gamma   90.00
#
_symmetry.space_group_name_H-M   'P 1'
#
loop_
_entity.id
_entity.type
_entity.pdbx_description
1 polymer ?
#
loop_
_entity_poly.entity_id
_entity_poly.type
_entity_poly.pdbx_seq_one_letter_code
_entity_poly.pdbx_strand_id
1 'polypeptide(L)'
;GALCGFGQVGVASAAAVASLLLLALKDYLHQLARRVEVADIFATLKFALISVIILPLLPNETFGPAPIDVINPYKLWLMVVLIAGLNFVGYLLVKVLGNEHGIGLTGVLGGLVSSTAVTLSFSQRSRKEPAQAQAFVLAIVLAWTIMFVRVVVMTGLVYQPLAAPLGIALGMMTVAGLGVSL
;
A
#
# COMPACT_ATOMS: atom_id res chain seq x y z
N GLY A 1 37.08 -5.82 15.88
CA GLY A 1 38.36 -6.40 16.33
C GLY A 1 38.20 -7.81 16.87
N ALA A 2 37.30 -8.11 17.84
CA ALA A 2 37.23 -9.40 18.52
C ALA A 2 36.91 -10.57 17.55
N LEU A 3 36.00 -10.43 16.62
CA LEU A 3 35.59 -11.48 15.67
C LEU A 3 36.70 -11.87 14.68
N CYS A 4 37.62 -10.96 14.36
CA CYS A 4 38.79 -11.28 13.52
C CYS A 4 39.80 -12.18 14.25
N GLY A 5 39.93 -12.07 15.59
CA GLY A 5 40.81 -12.88 16.39
C GLY A 5 40.40 -14.36 16.49
N PHE A 6 39.12 -14.70 16.20
CA PHE A 6 38.61 -16.07 16.19
C PHE A 6 38.63 -16.74 14.80
N GLY A 7 39.30 -16.17 13.80
CA GLY A 7 39.37 -16.73 12.47
C GLY A 7 38.09 -16.60 11.63
N GLN A 8 37.07 -15.90 12.13
CA GLN A 8 35.79 -15.70 11.44
C GLN A 8 35.80 -14.40 10.61
N VAL A 9 36.72 -14.30 9.66
CA VAL A 9 36.90 -13.10 8.83
C VAL A 9 35.63 -12.74 8.06
N GLY A 10 34.86 -13.73 7.57
CA GLY A 10 33.61 -13.51 6.86
C GLY A 10 32.53 -12.86 7.73
N VAL A 11 32.38 -13.30 8.99
CA VAL A 11 31.41 -12.70 9.92
C VAL A 11 31.84 -11.30 10.34
N ALA A 12 33.16 -11.11 10.55
CA ALA A 12 33.73 -9.80 10.89
C ALA A 12 33.54 -8.78 9.76
N SER A 13 33.76 -9.17 8.51
CA SER A 13 33.55 -8.30 7.33
C SER A 13 32.06 -7.99 7.11
N ALA A 14 31.17 -8.98 7.25
CA ALA A 14 29.73 -8.76 7.15
C ALA A 14 29.23 -7.80 8.26
N ALA A 15 29.69 -7.98 9.49
CA ALA A 15 29.35 -7.08 10.61
C ALA A 15 29.89 -5.65 10.37
N ALA A 16 31.10 -5.52 9.83
CA ALA A 16 31.67 -4.21 9.50
C ALA A 16 30.87 -3.50 8.40
N VAL A 17 30.50 -4.20 7.32
CA VAL A 17 29.68 -3.65 6.24
C VAL A 17 28.28 -3.27 6.76
N ALA A 18 27.63 -4.12 7.55
CA ALA A 18 26.34 -3.82 8.16
C ALA A 18 26.41 -2.58 9.07
N SER A 19 27.47 -2.46 9.88
CA SER A 19 27.69 -1.30 10.75
C SER A 19 27.90 -0.02 9.94
N LEU A 20 28.69 -0.08 8.86
CA LEU A 20 28.90 1.05 7.95
C LEU A 20 27.60 1.49 7.26
N LEU A 21 26.78 0.52 6.80
CA LEU A 21 25.47 0.79 6.21
C LEU A 21 24.53 1.46 7.22
N LEU A 22 24.48 0.95 8.45
CA LEU A 22 23.67 1.56 9.51
C LEU A 22 24.14 2.97 9.86
N LEU A 23 25.47 3.21 9.90
CA LEU A 23 26.03 4.54 10.11
C LEU A 23 25.74 5.49 8.96
N ALA A 24 25.85 5.02 7.72
CA ALA A 24 25.54 5.82 6.54
C ALA A 24 24.05 6.18 6.45
N LEU A 25 23.18 5.29 6.92
CA LEU A 25 21.74 5.50 6.96
C LEU A 25 21.27 6.24 8.23
N LYS A 26 22.15 6.49 9.19
CA LYS A 26 21.81 7.06 10.50
C LYS A 26 21.03 8.37 10.39
N ASP A 27 21.50 9.29 9.56
CA ASP A 27 20.86 10.61 9.43
C ASP A 27 19.49 10.49 8.75
N TYR A 28 19.37 9.62 7.76
CA TYR A 28 18.10 9.32 7.10
C TYR A 28 17.12 8.64 8.07
N LEU A 29 17.58 7.65 8.83
CA LEU A 29 16.76 6.96 9.84
C LEU A 29 16.36 7.91 10.98
N HIS A 30 17.24 8.83 11.40
CA HIS A 30 16.90 9.84 12.41
C HIS A 30 15.85 10.84 11.91
N GLN A 31 15.95 11.28 10.65
CA GLN A 31 14.94 12.14 10.04
C GLN A 31 13.60 11.42 9.90
N LEU A 32 13.62 10.15 9.51
CA LEU A 32 12.43 9.32 9.44
C LEU A 32 11.80 9.11 10.83
N ALA A 33 12.62 8.79 11.84
CA ALA A 33 12.17 8.60 13.22
C ALA A 33 11.54 9.87 13.82
N ARG A 34 12.03 11.05 13.46
CA ARG A 34 11.44 12.34 13.89
C ARG A 34 10.07 12.62 13.23
N ARG A 35 9.74 11.95 12.14
CA ARG A 35 8.44 12.05 11.45
C ARG A 35 7.43 11.01 11.95
N VAL A 36 7.87 10.05 12.79
CA VAL A 36 7.00 9.01 13.35
C VAL A 36 6.12 9.65 14.45
N GLU A 37 4.84 9.63 14.22
CA GLU A 37 3.83 10.05 15.18
C GLU A 37 3.28 8.85 15.97
N VAL A 38 2.65 9.10 17.10
CA VAL A 38 1.96 8.06 17.88
C VAL A 38 0.94 7.31 17.02
N ALA A 39 0.29 8.00 16.09
CA ALA A 39 -0.65 7.42 15.14
C ALA A 39 0.00 6.35 14.24
N ASP A 40 1.27 6.53 13.83
CA ASP A 40 1.99 5.57 13.01
C ASP A 40 2.29 4.28 13.77
N ILE A 41 2.65 4.43 15.04
CA ILE A 41 2.89 3.29 15.94
C ILE A 41 1.60 2.49 16.09
N PHE A 42 0.47 3.14 16.33
CA PHE A 42 -0.82 2.46 16.41
C PHE A 42 -1.24 1.81 15.09
N ALA A 43 -1.00 2.46 13.95
CA ALA A 43 -1.27 1.88 12.64
C ALA A 43 -0.44 0.61 12.39
N THR A 44 0.86 0.67 12.72
CA THR A 44 1.78 -0.48 12.62
C THR A 44 1.37 -1.61 13.55
N LEU A 45 1.05 -1.30 14.82
CA LEU A 45 0.61 -2.29 15.81
C LEU A 45 -0.71 -2.95 15.39
N LYS A 46 -1.69 -2.19 14.90
CA LYS A 46 -2.95 -2.73 14.38
C LYS A 46 -2.70 -3.68 13.20
N PHE A 47 -1.87 -3.26 12.23
CA PHE A 47 -1.53 -4.10 11.10
C PHE A 47 -0.79 -5.36 11.52
N ALA A 48 0.17 -5.26 12.43
CA ALA A 48 0.90 -6.41 12.98
C ALA A 48 -0.04 -7.38 13.71
N LEU A 49 -0.98 -6.87 14.50
CA LEU A 49 -1.97 -7.67 15.22
C LEU A 49 -2.85 -8.50 14.26
N ILE A 50 -3.41 -7.87 13.23
CA ILE A 50 -4.26 -8.59 12.26
C ILE A 50 -3.48 -9.57 11.39
N SER A 51 -2.21 -9.28 11.09
CA SER A 51 -1.39 -10.10 10.19
C SER A 51 -0.66 -11.23 10.91
N VAL A 52 -0.08 -10.96 12.10
CA VAL A 52 0.81 -11.90 12.79
C VAL A 52 0.07 -12.70 13.85
N ILE A 53 -0.93 -12.11 14.51
CA ILE A 53 -1.66 -12.78 15.59
C ILE A 53 -2.94 -13.45 15.07
N ILE A 54 -3.80 -12.72 14.37
CA ILE A 54 -5.12 -13.25 14.00
C ILE A 54 -5.00 -14.23 12.82
N LEU A 55 -4.26 -13.89 11.77
CA LEU A 55 -4.19 -14.72 10.56
C LEU A 55 -3.77 -16.19 10.83
N PRO A 56 -2.71 -16.49 11.62
CA PRO A 56 -2.30 -17.87 11.87
C PRO A 56 -3.25 -18.64 12.80
N LEU A 57 -4.14 -17.96 13.54
CA LEU A 57 -5.13 -18.61 14.41
C LEU A 57 -6.36 -19.08 13.65
N LEU A 58 -6.55 -18.63 12.40
CA LEU A 58 -7.75 -18.97 11.61
C LEU A 58 -7.58 -20.32 10.93
N PRO A 59 -8.62 -21.18 10.97
CA PRO A 59 -8.59 -22.48 10.28
C PRO A 59 -8.59 -22.26 8.76
N ASN A 60 -7.71 -23.01 8.08
CA ASN A 60 -7.65 -23.01 6.60
C ASN A 60 -8.51 -24.13 6.03
N GLU A 61 -9.75 -24.20 6.44
CA GLU A 61 -10.76 -25.16 6.00
C GLU A 61 -11.96 -24.41 5.46
N THR A 62 -12.65 -25.02 4.52
CA THR A 62 -13.89 -24.46 3.97
C THR A 62 -15.06 -24.86 4.85
N PHE A 63 -15.93 -23.91 5.16
CA PHE A 63 -17.14 -24.09 5.96
C PHE A 63 -18.38 -23.76 5.13
N GLY A 64 -19.40 -24.57 5.28
CA GLY A 64 -20.72 -24.31 4.70
C GLY A 64 -21.44 -25.61 4.35
N PRO A 65 -22.79 -25.61 4.27
CA PRO A 65 -23.55 -26.73 3.72
C PRO A 65 -23.35 -26.77 2.21
N ALA A 66 -23.17 -27.96 1.61
CA ALA A 66 -23.10 -28.13 0.17
C ALA A 66 -24.37 -27.59 -0.51
N PRO A 67 -24.34 -26.75 -1.56
CA PRO A 67 -23.18 -26.39 -2.40
C PRO A 67 -22.44 -25.10 -2.00
N ILE A 68 -22.63 -24.59 -0.79
CA ILE A 68 -22.10 -23.28 -0.31
C ILE A 68 -20.80 -23.48 0.50
N ASP A 69 -20.08 -24.57 0.28
CA ASP A 69 -18.76 -24.85 0.89
C ASP A 69 -17.65 -23.99 0.25
N VAL A 70 -17.79 -22.67 0.37
CA VAL A 70 -16.89 -21.67 -0.27
C VAL A 70 -16.23 -20.77 0.75
N ILE A 71 -16.75 -20.71 1.98
CA ILE A 71 -16.29 -19.77 3.00
C ILE A 71 -15.06 -20.36 3.72
N ASN A 72 -13.88 -19.84 3.39
CA ASN A 72 -12.64 -20.17 4.09
C ASN A 72 -12.20 -18.95 4.92
N PRO A 73 -12.25 -19.03 6.27
CA PRO A 73 -11.90 -17.91 7.15
C PRO A 73 -10.48 -17.41 6.97
N TYR A 74 -9.52 -18.31 6.76
CA TYR A 74 -8.12 -17.96 6.51
C TYR A 74 -7.97 -17.16 5.21
N LYS A 75 -8.59 -17.60 4.11
CA LYS A 75 -8.52 -16.89 2.81
C LYS A 75 -9.22 -15.54 2.87
N LEU A 76 -10.36 -15.45 3.54
CA LEU A 76 -11.06 -14.18 3.75
C LEU A 76 -10.20 -13.21 4.56
N TRP A 77 -9.59 -13.71 5.66
CA TRP A 77 -8.71 -12.87 6.49
C TRP A 77 -7.43 -12.48 5.77
N LEU A 78 -6.87 -13.36 4.95
CA LEU A 78 -5.74 -13.05 4.08
C LEU A 78 -6.05 -11.86 3.16
N MET A 79 -7.26 -11.80 2.58
CA MET A 79 -7.70 -10.62 1.82
C MET A 79 -7.70 -9.35 2.67
N VAL A 80 -8.18 -9.43 3.92
CA VAL A 80 -8.15 -8.28 4.86
C VAL A 80 -6.72 -7.84 5.10
N VAL A 81 -5.79 -8.77 5.35
CA VAL A 81 -4.36 -8.48 5.56
C VAL A 81 -3.73 -7.85 4.31
N LEU A 82 -4.03 -8.36 3.12
CA LEU A 82 -3.53 -7.80 1.86
C LEU A 82 -4.04 -6.38 1.63
N ILE A 83 -5.33 -6.14 1.86
CA ILE A 83 -5.93 -4.79 1.73
C ILE A 83 -5.34 -3.84 2.76
N ALA A 84 -5.24 -4.26 4.02
CA ALA A 84 -4.67 -3.46 5.09
C ALA A 84 -3.17 -3.17 4.83
N GLY A 85 -2.42 -4.16 4.33
CA GLY A 85 -1.01 -4.01 3.97
C GLY A 85 -0.80 -2.98 2.87
N LEU A 86 -1.58 -3.03 1.80
CA LEU A 86 -1.50 -2.03 0.73
C LEU A 86 -1.89 -0.63 1.21
N ASN A 87 -2.92 -0.51 2.05
CA ASN A 87 -3.27 0.77 2.64
C ASN A 87 -2.15 1.30 3.55
N PHE A 88 -1.52 0.42 4.33
CA PHE A 88 -0.40 0.76 5.19
C PHE A 88 0.82 1.22 4.39
N VAL A 89 1.19 0.48 3.33
CA VAL A 89 2.27 0.89 2.42
C VAL A 89 1.95 2.24 1.76
N GLY A 90 0.72 2.44 1.27
CA GLY A 90 0.27 3.71 0.71
C GLY A 90 0.39 4.86 1.71
N TYR A 91 -0.02 4.64 2.95
CA TYR A 91 0.12 5.61 4.05
C TYR A 91 1.58 5.99 4.30
N LEU A 92 2.47 4.99 4.40
CA LEU A 92 3.91 5.22 4.57
C LEU A 92 4.50 6.01 3.40
N LEU A 93 4.13 5.69 2.16
CA LEU A 93 4.59 6.41 0.97
C LEU A 93 4.19 7.88 1.00
N VAL A 94 2.93 8.19 1.33
CA VAL A 94 2.47 9.58 1.48
C VAL A 94 3.27 10.30 2.56
N LYS A 95 3.53 9.64 3.68
CA LYS A 95 4.27 10.23 4.80
C LYS A 95 5.74 10.48 4.47
N VAL A 96 6.40 9.55 3.79
CA VAL A 96 7.84 9.66 3.42
C VAL A 96 8.03 10.71 2.32
N LEU A 97 7.19 10.69 1.30
CA LEU A 97 7.29 11.59 0.15
C LEU A 97 6.87 13.02 0.49
N GLY A 98 6.05 13.20 1.53
CA GLY A 98 5.54 14.51 1.96
C GLY A 98 4.40 15.04 1.08
N ASN A 99 3.81 16.17 1.52
CA ASN A 99 2.62 16.75 0.88
C ASN A 99 2.95 17.84 -0.18
N GLU A 100 4.23 18.08 -0.45
CA GLU A 100 4.67 19.17 -1.34
C GLU A 100 4.65 18.82 -2.83
N HIS A 101 3.90 17.80 -3.20
CA HIS A 101 3.85 17.28 -4.57
C HIS A 101 2.65 17.89 -5.31
N GLY A 102 2.81 18.06 -6.63
CA GLY A 102 1.73 18.56 -7.48
C GLY A 102 0.43 17.73 -7.40
N ILE A 103 -0.69 18.32 -7.75
CA ILE A 103 -2.05 17.77 -7.62
C ILE A 103 -2.14 16.33 -8.17
N GLY A 104 -1.50 16.06 -9.33
CA GLY A 104 -1.50 14.73 -9.94
C GLY A 104 -0.82 13.66 -9.09
N LEU A 105 0.37 13.94 -8.54
CA LEU A 105 1.10 12.99 -7.70
C LEU A 105 0.39 12.78 -6.35
N THR A 106 -0.23 13.83 -5.81
CA THR A 106 -1.10 13.70 -4.63
C THR A 106 -2.31 12.79 -4.92
N GLY A 107 -2.86 12.84 -6.14
CA GLY A 107 -3.91 11.92 -6.60
C GLY A 107 -3.45 10.46 -6.62
N VAL A 108 -2.26 10.19 -7.17
CA VAL A 108 -1.67 8.83 -7.22
C VAL A 108 -1.40 8.30 -5.82
N LEU A 109 -0.66 9.04 -5.00
CA LEU A 109 -0.30 8.64 -3.63
C LEU A 109 -1.52 8.49 -2.73
N GLY A 110 -2.44 9.46 -2.78
CA GLY A 110 -3.70 9.40 -2.05
C GLY A 110 -4.58 8.24 -2.51
N GLY A 111 -4.58 7.93 -3.82
CA GLY A 111 -5.28 6.80 -4.41
C GLY A 111 -4.81 5.44 -3.90
N LEU A 112 -3.52 5.29 -3.55
CA LEU A 112 -2.99 4.11 -2.88
C LEU A 112 -3.61 3.89 -1.50
N VAL A 113 -3.89 4.98 -0.77
CA VAL A 113 -4.50 4.93 0.56
C VAL A 113 -6.02 4.80 0.45
N SER A 114 -6.66 5.74 -0.27
CA SER A 114 -8.11 5.78 -0.44
C SER A 114 -8.52 6.65 -1.63
N SER A 115 -8.87 6.02 -2.73
CA SER A 115 -9.42 6.71 -3.92
C SER A 115 -10.70 7.50 -3.61
N THR A 116 -11.54 6.99 -2.71
CA THR A 116 -12.77 7.67 -2.27
C THR A 116 -12.47 8.97 -1.53
N ALA A 117 -11.48 8.95 -0.61
CA ALA A 117 -11.08 10.14 0.13
C ALA A 117 -10.48 11.20 -0.80
N VAL A 118 -9.66 10.78 -1.79
CA VAL A 118 -9.12 11.66 -2.83
C VAL A 118 -10.25 12.30 -3.63
N THR A 119 -11.20 11.50 -4.11
CA THR A 119 -12.36 11.98 -4.88
C THR A 119 -13.14 13.02 -4.10
N LEU A 120 -13.48 12.74 -2.84
CA LEU A 120 -14.23 13.66 -1.99
C LEU A 120 -13.45 14.96 -1.74
N SER A 121 -12.18 14.86 -1.39
CA SER A 121 -11.32 16.01 -1.11
C SER A 121 -11.16 16.91 -2.34
N PHE A 122 -10.84 16.33 -3.49
CA PHE A 122 -10.60 17.11 -4.71
C PHE A 122 -11.89 17.64 -5.33
N SER A 123 -13.01 16.94 -5.23
CA SER A 123 -14.30 17.47 -5.64
C SER A 123 -14.76 18.67 -4.80
N GLN A 124 -14.44 18.70 -3.50
CA GLN A 124 -14.68 19.86 -2.65
C GLN A 124 -13.73 21.03 -2.99
N ARG A 125 -12.46 20.74 -3.26
CA ARG A 125 -11.47 21.75 -3.63
C ARG A 125 -11.74 22.38 -4.98
N SER A 126 -12.20 21.61 -5.98
CA SER A 126 -12.55 22.11 -7.31
C SER A 126 -13.65 23.16 -7.28
N ARG A 127 -14.56 23.13 -6.30
CA ARG A 127 -15.57 24.17 -6.09
C ARG A 127 -14.98 25.47 -5.57
N LYS A 128 -13.89 25.41 -4.82
CA LYS A 128 -13.22 26.59 -4.24
C LYS A 128 -12.18 27.18 -5.17
N GLU A 129 -11.61 26.36 -6.03
CA GLU A 129 -10.52 26.69 -6.94
C GLU A 129 -10.87 26.26 -8.38
N PRO A 130 -11.85 26.91 -9.05
CA PRO A 130 -12.34 26.51 -10.38
C PRO A 130 -11.25 26.51 -11.45
N ALA A 131 -10.24 27.39 -11.33
CA ALA A 131 -9.12 27.47 -12.26
C ALA A 131 -8.28 26.17 -12.30
N GLN A 132 -8.31 25.36 -11.25
CA GLN A 132 -7.58 24.09 -11.15
C GLN A 132 -8.49 22.87 -11.28
N ALA A 133 -9.76 23.05 -11.63
CA ALA A 133 -10.75 21.97 -11.69
C ALA A 133 -10.30 20.81 -12.57
N GLN A 134 -9.70 21.10 -13.73
CA GLN A 134 -9.20 20.07 -14.65
C GLN A 134 -8.06 19.25 -14.02
N ALA A 135 -7.15 19.87 -13.28
CA ALA A 135 -6.08 19.18 -12.57
C ALA A 135 -6.64 18.27 -11.46
N PHE A 136 -7.69 18.71 -10.76
CA PHE A 136 -8.37 17.88 -9.75
C PHE A 136 -9.09 16.69 -10.38
N VAL A 137 -9.74 16.86 -11.53
CA VAL A 137 -10.38 15.76 -12.27
C VAL A 137 -9.33 14.73 -12.68
N LEU A 138 -8.21 15.16 -13.25
CA LEU A 138 -7.11 14.27 -13.62
C LEU A 138 -6.58 13.51 -12.40
N ALA A 139 -6.39 14.16 -11.26
CA ALA A 139 -5.92 13.51 -10.03
C ALA A 139 -6.92 12.47 -9.50
N ILE A 140 -8.23 12.72 -9.61
CA ILE A 140 -9.28 11.75 -9.26
C ILE A 140 -9.21 10.53 -10.17
N VAL A 141 -9.08 10.73 -11.49
CA VAL A 141 -8.95 9.64 -12.47
C VAL A 141 -7.70 8.82 -12.21
N LEU A 142 -6.57 9.46 -11.90
CA LEU A 142 -5.34 8.77 -11.49
C LEU A 142 -5.54 7.94 -10.22
N ALA A 143 -6.24 8.46 -9.23
CA ALA A 143 -6.55 7.72 -7.99
C ALA A 143 -7.41 6.48 -8.27
N TRP A 144 -8.36 6.55 -9.19
CA TRP A 144 -9.18 5.41 -9.61
C TRP A 144 -8.36 4.40 -10.41
N THR A 145 -7.49 4.86 -11.28
CA THR A 145 -6.56 3.98 -12.01
C THR A 145 -5.72 3.14 -11.07
N ILE A 146 -5.15 3.76 -10.03
CA ILE A 146 -4.40 3.05 -8.98
C ILE A 146 -5.29 2.04 -8.24
N MET A 147 -6.54 2.40 -7.96
CA MET A 147 -7.49 1.47 -7.35
C MET A 147 -7.75 0.26 -8.24
N PHE A 148 -7.91 0.44 -9.55
CA PHE A 148 -8.14 -0.66 -10.48
C PHE A 148 -6.93 -1.60 -10.56
N VAL A 149 -5.72 -1.05 -10.67
CA VAL A 149 -4.47 -1.84 -10.62
C VAL A 149 -4.41 -2.66 -9.32
N ARG A 150 -4.74 -2.04 -8.19
CA ARG A 150 -4.77 -2.72 -6.88
C ARG A 150 -5.77 -3.88 -6.88
N VAL A 151 -6.97 -3.70 -7.43
CA VAL A 151 -8.00 -4.76 -7.51
C VAL A 151 -7.51 -5.93 -8.35
N VAL A 152 -6.89 -5.67 -9.52
CA VAL A 152 -6.34 -6.71 -10.39
C VAL A 152 -5.22 -7.49 -9.68
N VAL A 153 -4.30 -6.79 -9.03
CA VAL A 153 -3.19 -7.42 -8.28
C VAL A 153 -3.74 -8.29 -7.15
N MET A 154 -4.69 -7.77 -6.35
CA MET A 154 -5.32 -8.49 -5.26
C MET A 154 -6.04 -9.75 -5.75
N THR A 155 -6.82 -9.61 -6.81
CA THR A 155 -7.54 -10.75 -7.40
C THR A 155 -6.56 -11.79 -7.95
N GLY A 156 -5.47 -11.35 -8.58
CA GLY A 156 -4.43 -12.24 -9.08
C GLY A 156 -3.71 -13.01 -7.98
N LEU A 157 -3.50 -12.41 -6.81
CA LEU A 157 -2.90 -13.09 -5.66
C LEU A 157 -3.84 -14.10 -5.00
N VAL A 158 -5.14 -13.85 -5.01
CA VAL A 158 -6.13 -14.72 -4.37
C VAL A 158 -6.67 -15.78 -5.31
N TYR A 159 -6.96 -15.40 -6.56
CA TYR A 159 -7.51 -16.30 -7.57
C TYR A 159 -7.07 -15.86 -8.99
N GLN A 160 -5.94 -16.38 -9.42
CA GLN A 160 -5.29 -16.02 -10.67
C GLN A 160 -6.18 -16.09 -11.94
N PRO A 161 -7.12 -17.06 -12.11
CA PRO A 161 -7.96 -17.13 -13.31
C PRO A 161 -8.86 -15.92 -13.53
N LEU A 162 -9.23 -15.17 -12.47
CA LEU A 162 -10.05 -13.96 -12.57
C LEU A 162 -9.23 -12.69 -12.87
N ALA A 163 -7.92 -12.72 -12.71
CA ALA A 163 -7.08 -11.53 -12.88
C ALA A 163 -7.10 -11.01 -14.32
N ALA A 164 -7.07 -11.90 -15.32
CA ALA A 164 -7.05 -11.52 -16.73
C ALA A 164 -8.37 -10.88 -17.20
N PRO A 165 -9.56 -11.48 -16.99
CA PRO A 165 -10.82 -10.88 -17.41
C PRO A 165 -11.11 -9.57 -16.67
N LEU A 166 -10.80 -9.48 -15.36
CA LEU A 166 -10.92 -8.24 -14.61
C LEU A 166 -9.95 -7.18 -15.10
N GLY A 167 -8.70 -7.55 -15.42
CA GLY A 167 -7.70 -6.64 -15.95
C GLY A 167 -8.14 -5.98 -17.25
N ILE A 168 -8.76 -6.73 -18.15
CA ILE A 168 -9.31 -6.23 -19.41
C ILE A 168 -10.46 -5.24 -19.13
N ALA A 169 -11.42 -5.63 -18.29
CA ALA A 169 -12.59 -4.80 -17.98
C ALA A 169 -12.17 -3.47 -17.31
N LEU A 170 -11.32 -3.53 -16.29
CA LEU A 170 -10.84 -2.37 -15.56
C LEU A 170 -9.89 -1.51 -16.40
N GLY A 171 -9.10 -2.13 -17.28
CA GLY A 171 -8.26 -1.43 -18.26
C GLY A 171 -9.09 -0.58 -19.24
N MET A 172 -10.18 -1.13 -19.78
CA MET A 172 -11.11 -0.39 -20.63
C MET A 172 -11.75 0.79 -19.88
N MET A 173 -12.15 0.61 -18.63
CA MET A 173 -12.68 1.68 -17.79
C MET A 173 -11.64 2.78 -17.54
N THR A 174 -10.38 2.42 -17.34
CA THR A 174 -9.28 3.38 -17.19
C THR A 174 -9.08 4.22 -18.45
N VAL A 175 -9.04 3.57 -19.62
CA VAL A 175 -8.87 4.27 -20.91
C VAL A 175 -10.06 5.19 -21.17
N ALA A 176 -11.29 4.75 -20.91
CA ALA A 176 -12.48 5.58 -21.04
C ALA A 176 -12.44 6.79 -20.09
N GLY A 177 -12.03 6.58 -18.82
CA GLY A 177 -11.91 7.66 -17.83
C GLY A 177 -10.86 8.70 -18.22
N LEU A 178 -9.69 8.26 -18.69
CA LEU A 178 -8.65 9.16 -19.20
C LEU A 178 -9.11 9.93 -20.44
N GLY A 179 -9.82 9.27 -21.36
CA GLY A 179 -10.36 9.93 -22.56
C GLY A 179 -11.38 11.03 -22.27
N VAL A 180 -12.12 10.93 -21.16
CA VAL A 180 -13.08 11.96 -20.73
C VAL A 180 -12.39 13.10 -19.96
N SER A 181 -11.21 12.83 -19.35
CA SER A 181 -10.49 13.82 -18.53
C SER A 181 -9.54 14.73 -19.32
N LEU A 182 -9.26 14.40 -20.57
CA LEU A 182 -8.46 15.17 -21.53
C LEU A 182 -9.34 16.10 -22.37
#